data_a8b2ac104264141aeac782fd98a8e798
#
_entry.id   a8b2ac104264141aeac782fd98a8e798
#
_cell.length_a   1.000
_cell.length_b   1.000
_cell.length_c   1.000
_cell.angle_alpha   90.00
_cell.angle_beta   90.00
_cell.angle_gamma   90.00
#
_symmetry.space_group_name_H-M   'P 1'
#
loop_
_entity.id
_entity.type
_entity.pdbx_description
1 polymer ?
#
loop_
_entity_poly.entity_id
_entity_poly.type
_entity_poly.pdbx_seq_one_letter_code
_entity_poly.pdbx_strand_id
1 'polypeptide(L)'
;RPDGVQVIELIDNASLTGDDIYLEGDLGRLFPDLDEVEVVGNVFLETDSLSMWADSLYVWQQRNEGRAFGQVRITTADGARGFGQRAIYRRDRDWLALIGNARVLDGDQMVAGDSISIDRPAGTLESFGDVVIVDPENDATVRGRHAIFDQSTGLGVVDSIPVLRMRQGDGPMTIVEADSMAFDREQGSSIAVGNVD
;
A
#
# COMPACT_ATOMS: atom_id res chain seq x y z
N ARG A 1 13.44 24.78 11.26
CA ARG A 1 14.74 24.11 11.00
C ARG A 1 15.86 24.93 11.66
N PRO A 2 17.06 24.34 11.94
CA PRO A 2 18.18 25.09 12.54
C PRO A 2 18.61 26.24 11.62
N ASP A 3 19.02 27.36 12.20
CA ASP A 3 19.59 28.50 11.48
C ASP A 3 20.91 28.08 10.80
N GLY A 4 21.09 28.47 9.53
CA GLY A 4 22.35 28.25 8.78
C GLY A 4 22.37 27.01 7.87
N VAL A 5 21.26 26.26 7.73
CA VAL A 5 21.17 25.16 6.77
C VAL A 5 21.06 25.71 5.35
N GLN A 6 21.92 25.24 4.45
CA GLN A 6 21.85 25.61 3.04
C GLN A 6 20.57 25.02 2.41
N VAL A 7 19.85 25.84 1.63
CA VAL A 7 18.63 25.44 0.91
C VAL A 7 18.78 25.87 -0.55
N ILE A 8 18.50 24.96 -1.45
CA ILE A 8 18.30 25.24 -2.87
C ILE A 8 16.80 25.10 -3.15
N GLU A 9 16.15 26.18 -3.58
CA GLU A 9 14.75 26.18 -3.94
C GLU A 9 14.56 26.22 -5.45
N LEU A 10 13.67 25.37 -5.95
CA LEU A 10 13.17 25.36 -7.31
C LEU A 10 11.70 25.74 -7.25
N ILE A 11 11.35 26.88 -7.81
CA ILE A 11 10.00 27.45 -7.76
C ILE A 11 9.41 27.36 -9.16
N ASP A 12 8.11 27.08 -9.24
CA ASP A 12 7.36 26.91 -10.48
C ASP A 12 7.84 25.74 -11.35
N ASN A 13 7.17 24.62 -11.25
CA ASN A 13 7.46 23.36 -11.97
C ASN A 13 8.87 22.81 -11.64
N ALA A 14 9.13 22.62 -10.35
CA ALA A 14 10.34 21.95 -9.91
C ALA A 14 10.38 20.52 -10.46
N SER A 15 11.47 20.16 -11.14
CA SER A 15 11.69 18.81 -11.62
C SER A 15 13.11 18.32 -11.32
N LEU A 16 13.21 17.03 -11.03
CA LEU A 16 14.46 16.32 -10.85
C LEU A 16 14.44 15.07 -11.73
N THR A 17 15.45 14.92 -12.57
CA THR A 17 15.61 13.75 -13.42
C THR A 17 16.92 13.06 -13.08
N GLY A 18 16.87 11.75 -12.83
CA GLY A 18 18.03 10.87 -12.67
C GLY A 18 17.92 9.69 -13.66
N ASP A 19 18.84 8.73 -13.54
CA ASP A 19 18.87 7.57 -14.46
C ASP A 19 17.57 6.74 -14.39
N ASP A 20 17.04 6.52 -13.16
CA ASP A 20 15.88 5.66 -12.93
C ASP A 20 14.74 6.40 -12.20
N ILE A 21 14.76 7.73 -12.18
CA ILE A 21 13.80 8.53 -11.43
C ILE A 21 13.45 9.83 -12.14
N TYR A 22 12.16 10.11 -12.23
CA TYR A 22 11.60 11.41 -12.56
C TYR A 22 10.71 11.89 -11.42
N LEU A 23 10.93 13.10 -10.93
CA LEU A 23 10.17 13.70 -9.84
C LEU A 23 9.81 15.13 -10.22
N GLU A 24 8.54 15.51 -10.09
CA GLU A 24 8.08 16.88 -10.33
C GLU A 24 7.11 17.34 -9.23
N GLY A 25 6.91 18.66 -9.13
CA GLY A 25 5.97 19.30 -8.23
C GLY A 25 6.03 20.83 -8.38
N ASP A 26 5.14 21.54 -7.69
CA ASP A 26 5.07 22.99 -7.77
C ASP A 26 6.30 23.66 -7.16
N LEU A 27 6.82 23.12 -6.05
CA LEU A 27 7.97 23.61 -5.30
C LEU A 27 8.89 22.47 -4.89
N GLY A 28 10.17 22.57 -5.21
CA GLY A 28 11.22 21.67 -4.76
C GLY A 28 12.20 22.38 -3.81
N ARG A 29 12.61 21.69 -2.76
CA ARG A 29 13.66 22.13 -1.85
C ARG A 29 14.68 21.04 -1.65
N LEU A 30 15.93 21.37 -1.88
CA LEU A 30 17.06 20.48 -1.60
C LEU A 30 17.82 21.04 -0.41
N PHE A 31 18.11 20.21 0.56
CA PHE A 31 18.89 20.50 1.76
C PHE A 31 20.18 19.67 1.75
N PRO A 32 21.25 20.12 1.08
CA PRO A 32 22.46 19.32 0.90
C PRO A 32 23.10 18.87 2.21
N ASP A 33 23.09 19.74 3.24
CA ASP A 33 23.66 19.46 4.55
C ASP A 33 22.87 18.39 5.34
N LEU A 34 21.60 18.18 5.01
CA LEU A 34 20.71 17.21 5.64
C LEU A 34 20.45 15.97 4.79
N ASP A 35 20.94 15.98 3.56
CA ASP A 35 20.70 14.94 2.56
C ASP A 35 19.19 14.68 2.37
N GLU A 36 18.43 15.78 2.32
CA GLU A 36 16.96 15.78 2.30
C GLU A 36 16.45 16.52 1.07
N VAL A 37 15.42 15.92 0.44
CA VAL A 37 14.64 16.53 -0.64
C VAL A 37 13.20 16.66 -0.19
N GLU A 38 12.60 17.83 -0.40
CA GLU A 38 11.20 18.11 -0.19
C GLU A 38 10.58 18.57 -1.51
N VAL A 39 9.47 17.97 -1.92
CA VAL A 39 8.67 18.42 -3.06
C VAL A 39 7.24 18.59 -2.61
N VAL A 40 6.62 19.71 -2.94
CA VAL A 40 5.29 20.10 -2.49
C VAL A 40 4.46 20.61 -3.65
N GLY A 41 3.18 20.25 -3.65
CA GLY A 41 2.18 20.63 -4.64
C GLY A 41 2.25 19.76 -5.89
N ASN A 42 1.16 19.08 -6.22
CA ASN A 42 0.99 18.28 -7.43
C ASN A 42 2.15 17.31 -7.69
N VAL A 43 2.63 16.66 -6.64
CA VAL A 43 3.81 15.79 -6.73
C VAL A 43 3.52 14.59 -7.62
N PHE A 44 4.40 14.37 -8.60
CA PHE A 44 4.46 13.17 -9.41
C PHE A 44 5.87 12.58 -9.36
N LEU A 45 5.94 11.31 -9.03
CA LEU A 45 7.17 10.51 -9.04
C LEU A 45 6.98 9.34 -9.98
N GLU A 46 7.94 9.10 -10.84
CA GLU A 46 8.02 7.95 -11.72
C GLU A 46 9.37 7.26 -11.59
N THR A 47 9.35 5.94 -11.54
CA THR A 47 10.51 5.05 -11.55
C THR A 47 10.21 3.87 -12.49
N ASP A 48 11.18 3.01 -12.75
CA ASP A 48 10.97 1.79 -13.54
C ASP A 48 9.90 0.86 -12.95
N SER A 49 9.66 0.94 -11.64
CA SER A 49 8.78 0.00 -10.94
C SER A 49 7.41 0.57 -10.58
N LEU A 50 7.27 1.91 -10.51
CA LEU A 50 6.02 2.54 -10.12
C LEU A 50 5.91 4.00 -10.53
N SER A 51 4.66 4.48 -10.61
CA SER A 51 4.31 5.91 -10.63
C SER A 51 3.53 6.25 -9.36
N MET A 52 3.79 7.43 -8.77
CA MET A 52 3.14 7.91 -7.55
C MET A 52 2.69 9.36 -7.70
N TRP A 53 1.51 9.67 -7.17
CA TRP A 53 0.97 11.02 -7.02
C TRP A 53 0.71 11.30 -5.54
N ALA A 54 0.99 12.53 -5.11
CA ALA A 54 0.78 13.00 -3.74
C ALA A 54 0.69 14.52 -3.66
N ASP A 55 0.31 15.08 -2.51
CA ASP A 55 0.37 16.53 -2.27
C ASP A 55 1.78 16.97 -1.87
N SER A 56 2.54 16.11 -1.19
CA SER A 56 3.94 16.34 -0.84
C SER A 56 4.74 15.06 -0.70
N LEU A 57 6.05 15.16 -0.97
CA LEU A 57 7.03 14.09 -0.84
C LEU A 57 8.28 14.60 -0.11
N TYR A 58 8.73 13.83 0.86
CA TYR A 58 9.98 14.03 1.59
C TYR A 58 10.86 12.81 1.41
N VAL A 59 12.12 13.01 1.04
CA VAL A 59 13.11 11.95 0.84
C VAL A 59 14.34 12.23 1.68
N TRP A 60 14.76 11.27 2.49
CA TRP A 60 16.00 11.26 3.26
C TRP A 60 16.93 10.21 2.68
N GLN A 61 17.92 10.62 1.91
CA GLN A 61 18.78 9.70 1.16
C GLN A 61 19.62 8.82 2.09
N GLN A 62 20.25 9.37 3.14
CA GLN A 62 21.03 8.61 4.11
C GLN A 62 20.19 7.59 4.91
N ARG A 63 18.90 7.85 5.06
CA ARG A 63 17.99 6.94 5.76
C ARG A 63 17.33 5.93 4.83
N ASN A 64 17.55 6.06 3.52
CA ASN A 64 16.84 5.28 2.50
C ASN A 64 15.31 5.32 2.69
N GLU A 65 14.77 6.46 3.13
CA GLU A 65 13.36 6.60 3.47
C GLU A 65 12.72 7.73 2.65
N GLY A 66 11.53 7.44 2.10
CA GLY A 66 10.63 8.41 1.49
C GLY A 66 9.29 8.42 2.21
N ARG A 67 8.67 9.60 2.33
CA ARG A 67 7.32 9.77 2.87
C ARG A 67 6.51 10.68 1.97
N ALA A 68 5.37 10.17 1.51
CA ALA A 68 4.39 10.93 0.76
C ALA A 68 3.15 11.21 1.62
N PHE A 69 2.53 12.36 1.40
CA PHE A 69 1.35 12.82 2.14
C PHE A 69 0.31 13.40 1.19
N GLY A 70 -0.97 13.25 1.58
CA GLY A 70 -2.14 13.82 0.89
C GLY A 70 -2.53 13.00 -0.34
N GLN A 71 -3.66 12.29 -0.26
CA GLN A 71 -4.27 11.56 -1.36
C GLN A 71 -3.28 10.72 -2.19
N VAL A 72 -2.39 10.00 -1.50
CA VAL A 72 -1.37 9.20 -2.16
C VAL A 72 -2.01 8.15 -3.05
N ARG A 73 -1.59 8.10 -4.30
CA ARG A 73 -1.93 7.07 -5.28
C ARG A 73 -0.66 6.52 -5.89
N ILE A 74 -0.54 5.21 -5.91
CA ILE A 74 0.57 4.48 -6.51
C ILE A 74 0.00 3.56 -7.59
N THR A 75 0.71 3.46 -8.71
CA THR A 75 0.45 2.45 -9.74
C THR A 75 1.78 1.77 -10.03
N THR A 76 1.82 0.46 -9.90
CA THR A 76 3.02 -0.36 -10.18
C THR A 76 3.09 -0.73 -11.66
N ALA A 77 4.26 -1.12 -12.14
CA ALA A 77 4.47 -1.48 -13.55
C ALA A 77 3.63 -2.68 -13.99
N ASP A 78 3.27 -3.59 -13.07
CA ASP A 78 2.39 -4.74 -13.30
C ASP A 78 0.88 -4.38 -13.22
N GLY A 79 0.56 -3.09 -12.93
CA GLY A 79 -0.79 -2.56 -12.96
C GLY A 79 -1.54 -2.59 -11.62
N ALA A 80 -0.93 -3.07 -10.55
CA ALA A 80 -1.52 -2.96 -9.22
C ALA A 80 -1.59 -1.50 -8.77
N ARG A 81 -2.62 -1.16 -7.99
CA ARG A 81 -2.89 0.22 -7.56
C ARG A 81 -3.01 0.30 -6.05
N GLY A 82 -2.27 1.23 -5.45
CA GLY A 82 -2.29 1.52 -4.03
C GLY A 82 -2.83 2.91 -3.73
N PHE A 83 -3.58 3.06 -2.63
CA PHE A 83 -4.16 4.33 -2.18
C PHE A 83 -4.00 4.48 -0.68
N GLY A 84 -3.81 5.71 -0.21
CA GLY A 84 -3.75 6.04 1.20
C GLY A 84 -3.68 7.55 1.42
N GLN A 85 -3.79 7.99 2.66
CA GLN A 85 -3.54 9.39 3.02
C GLN A 85 -2.04 9.68 3.14
N ARG A 86 -1.25 8.66 3.43
CA ARG A 86 0.21 8.71 3.53
C ARG A 86 0.81 7.43 2.97
N ALA A 87 2.03 7.54 2.44
CA ALA A 87 2.88 6.40 2.15
C ALA A 87 4.25 6.58 2.82
N ILE A 88 4.84 5.47 3.25
CA ILE A 88 6.22 5.40 3.74
C ILE A 88 6.91 4.30 2.94
N TYR A 89 8.03 4.64 2.30
CA TYR A 89 8.85 3.69 1.59
C TYR A 89 10.25 3.61 2.22
N ARG A 90 10.75 2.40 2.43
CA ARG A 90 12.10 2.12 2.90
C ARG A 90 12.85 1.35 1.85
N ARG A 91 13.74 2.04 1.16
CA ARG A 91 14.47 1.53 0.00
C ARG A 91 15.41 0.36 0.39
N ASP A 92 16.06 0.45 1.54
CA ASP A 92 16.99 -0.57 2.04
C ASP A 92 16.33 -1.93 2.32
N ARG A 93 15.01 -1.93 2.52
CA ARG A 93 14.21 -3.12 2.81
C ARG A 93 13.20 -3.43 1.72
N ASP A 94 13.11 -2.61 0.68
CA ASP A 94 12.05 -2.65 -0.33
C ASP A 94 10.65 -2.85 0.29
N TRP A 95 10.38 -2.03 1.30
CA TRP A 95 9.18 -2.07 2.11
C TRP A 95 8.35 -0.81 1.92
N LEU A 96 7.05 -0.98 1.70
CA LEU A 96 6.08 0.09 1.51
C LEU A 96 4.96 -0.03 2.54
N ALA A 97 4.53 1.08 3.14
CA ALA A 97 3.29 1.17 3.88
C ALA A 97 2.37 2.26 3.32
N LEU A 98 1.10 1.94 3.19
CA LEU A 98 0.00 2.85 2.93
C LEU A 98 -0.78 3.02 4.23
N ILE A 99 -1.09 4.26 4.62
CA ILE A 99 -1.69 4.58 5.92
C ILE A 99 -2.85 5.56 5.71
N GLY A 100 -3.96 5.29 6.40
CA GLY A 100 -5.18 6.09 6.37
C GLY A 100 -6.08 5.73 5.19
N ASN A 101 -7.14 4.95 5.46
CA ASN A 101 -8.04 4.39 4.45
C ASN A 101 -7.26 3.69 3.33
N ALA A 102 -6.29 2.88 3.73
CA ALA A 102 -5.40 2.19 2.80
C ALA A 102 -6.17 1.19 1.94
N ARG A 103 -5.84 1.13 0.65
CA ARG A 103 -6.41 0.15 -0.29
C ARG A 103 -5.36 -0.26 -1.30
N VAL A 104 -5.35 -1.54 -1.62
CA VAL A 104 -4.57 -2.13 -2.71
C VAL A 104 -5.53 -2.89 -3.61
N LEU A 105 -5.45 -2.63 -4.91
CA LEU A 105 -6.19 -3.32 -5.95
C LEU A 105 -5.21 -4.03 -6.86
N ASP A 106 -5.49 -5.29 -7.14
CA ASP A 106 -4.75 -6.13 -8.09
C ASP A 106 -5.78 -6.81 -8.98
N GLY A 107 -5.87 -6.40 -10.24
CA GLY A 107 -6.99 -6.73 -11.10
C GLY A 107 -8.31 -6.23 -10.50
N ASP A 108 -9.25 -7.14 -10.31
CA ASP A 108 -10.56 -6.90 -9.70
C ASP A 108 -10.60 -7.16 -8.19
N GLN A 109 -9.52 -7.72 -7.63
CA GLN A 109 -9.41 -7.98 -6.19
C GLN A 109 -8.99 -6.74 -5.43
N MET A 110 -9.48 -6.60 -4.20
CA MET A 110 -9.18 -5.48 -3.33
C MET A 110 -8.90 -5.93 -1.90
N VAL A 111 -7.85 -5.37 -1.32
CA VAL A 111 -7.59 -5.39 0.12
C VAL A 111 -7.66 -3.96 0.64
N ALA A 112 -8.38 -3.74 1.72
CA ALA A 112 -8.48 -2.45 2.38
C ALA A 112 -8.29 -2.59 3.90
N GLY A 113 -7.90 -1.48 4.55
CA GLY A 113 -7.73 -1.38 6.01
C GLY A 113 -7.34 0.03 6.43
N ASP A 114 -7.09 0.24 7.71
CA ASP A 114 -6.53 1.50 8.21
C ASP A 114 -5.09 1.69 7.71
N SER A 115 -4.34 0.60 7.62
CA SER A 115 -3.01 0.55 7.03
C SER A 115 -2.75 -0.77 6.31
N ILE A 116 -1.94 -0.70 5.26
CA ILE A 116 -1.45 -1.86 4.52
C ILE A 116 0.06 -1.72 4.37
N SER A 117 0.81 -2.76 4.71
CA SER A 117 2.24 -2.85 4.43
C SER A 117 2.55 -3.97 3.45
N ILE A 118 3.55 -3.73 2.60
CA ILE A 118 4.04 -4.66 1.60
C ILE A 118 5.53 -4.80 1.82
N ASP A 119 5.97 -6.01 2.14
CA ASP A 119 7.37 -6.41 2.23
C ASP A 119 7.69 -7.26 1.01
N ARG A 120 8.32 -6.65 0.00
CA ARG A 120 8.59 -7.32 -1.28
C ARG A 120 9.58 -8.46 -1.17
N PRO A 121 10.71 -8.32 -0.44
CA PRO A 121 11.62 -9.44 -0.20
C PRO A 121 10.99 -10.63 0.52
N ALA A 122 10.10 -10.37 1.45
CA ALA A 122 9.35 -11.42 2.14
C ALA A 122 8.16 -11.94 1.32
N GLY A 123 7.75 -11.22 0.27
CA GLY A 123 6.56 -11.54 -0.52
C GLY A 123 5.27 -11.38 0.27
N THR A 124 5.23 -10.55 1.31
CA THR A 124 4.06 -10.43 2.20
C THR A 124 3.33 -9.10 2.04
N LEU A 125 2.00 -9.18 2.08
CA LEU A 125 1.10 -8.05 2.26
C LEU A 125 0.38 -8.23 3.58
N GLU A 126 0.40 -7.20 4.43
CA GLU A 126 -0.24 -7.22 5.74
C GLU A 126 -1.16 -6.01 5.88
N SER A 127 -2.41 -6.23 6.32
CA SER A 127 -3.44 -5.20 6.50
C SER A 127 -3.94 -5.18 7.93
N PHE A 128 -4.08 -3.99 8.50
CA PHE A 128 -4.56 -3.76 9.87
C PHE A 128 -5.73 -2.79 9.90
N GLY A 129 -6.63 -2.98 10.88
CA GLY A 129 -7.79 -2.14 11.19
C GLY A 129 -8.85 -2.23 10.10
N ASP A 130 -10.10 -2.38 10.43
CA ASP A 130 -11.26 -2.44 9.51
C ASP A 130 -10.97 -3.13 8.17
N VAL A 131 -10.31 -4.32 8.24
CA VAL A 131 -9.88 -5.05 7.06
C VAL A 131 -11.08 -5.50 6.25
N VAL A 132 -11.03 -5.23 4.94
CA VAL A 132 -12.01 -5.70 3.95
C VAL A 132 -11.25 -6.28 2.77
N ILE A 133 -11.54 -7.54 2.44
CA ILE A 133 -11.03 -8.23 1.28
C ILE A 133 -12.20 -8.51 0.36
N VAL A 134 -12.09 -8.13 -0.90
CA VAL A 134 -13.11 -8.35 -1.92
C VAL A 134 -12.54 -9.18 -3.04
N ASP A 135 -13.19 -10.27 -3.33
CA ASP A 135 -12.91 -11.16 -4.46
C ASP A 135 -14.17 -11.29 -5.32
N PRO A 136 -14.30 -10.47 -6.38
CA PRO A 136 -15.49 -10.49 -7.23
C PRO A 136 -15.65 -11.75 -8.05
N GLU A 137 -14.56 -12.45 -8.38
CA GLU A 137 -14.61 -13.70 -9.15
C GLU A 137 -15.36 -14.80 -8.39
N ASN A 138 -15.19 -14.82 -7.07
CA ASN A 138 -15.84 -15.78 -6.18
C ASN A 138 -17.09 -15.21 -5.48
N ASP A 139 -17.55 -14.00 -5.87
CA ASP A 139 -18.62 -13.25 -5.16
C ASP A 139 -18.42 -13.30 -3.64
N ALA A 140 -17.18 -13.05 -3.20
CA ALA A 140 -16.75 -13.20 -1.83
C ALA A 140 -16.26 -11.89 -1.22
N THR A 141 -16.61 -11.68 0.05
CA THR A 141 -16.08 -10.58 0.86
C THR A 141 -15.73 -11.11 2.25
N VAL A 142 -14.51 -10.80 2.70
CA VAL A 142 -14.06 -11.10 4.07
C VAL A 142 -13.86 -9.79 4.81
N ARG A 143 -14.31 -9.73 6.05
CA ARG A 143 -14.06 -8.63 6.97
C ARG A 143 -13.36 -9.16 8.21
N GLY A 144 -12.40 -8.41 8.74
CA GLY A 144 -11.65 -8.74 9.95
C GLY A 144 -10.91 -7.53 10.48
N ARG A 145 -9.95 -7.73 11.35
CA ARG A 145 -9.14 -6.64 11.90
C ARG A 145 -7.67 -6.71 11.53
N HIS A 146 -7.21 -7.90 11.16
CA HIS A 146 -5.86 -8.14 10.69
C HIS A 146 -5.88 -9.21 9.61
N ALA A 147 -5.11 -9.01 8.56
CA ALA A 147 -4.91 -9.98 7.48
C ALA A 147 -3.46 -9.98 7.05
N ILE A 148 -2.94 -11.15 6.77
CA ILE A 148 -1.62 -11.35 6.18
C ILE A 148 -1.74 -12.28 4.97
N PHE A 149 -1.08 -11.94 3.88
CA PHE A 149 -1.01 -12.71 2.64
C PHE A 149 0.44 -12.93 2.26
N ASP A 150 0.78 -14.16 1.94
CA ASP A 150 2.00 -14.54 1.24
C ASP A 150 1.71 -14.56 -0.27
N GLN A 151 2.26 -13.59 -0.99
CA GLN A 151 2.03 -13.41 -2.42
C GLN A 151 2.72 -14.51 -3.25
N SER A 152 3.73 -15.18 -2.69
CA SER A 152 4.48 -16.24 -3.37
C SER A 152 3.75 -17.58 -3.35
N THR A 153 3.00 -17.85 -2.29
CA THR A 153 2.26 -19.10 -2.09
C THR A 153 0.75 -18.96 -2.31
N GLY A 154 0.26 -17.72 -2.41
CA GLY A 154 -1.16 -17.45 -2.49
C GLY A 154 -1.93 -17.73 -1.19
N LEU A 155 -1.21 -17.99 -0.09
CA LEU A 155 -1.82 -18.26 1.21
C LEU A 155 -2.11 -16.97 1.96
N GLY A 156 -3.25 -16.90 2.60
CA GLY A 156 -3.66 -15.77 3.43
C GLY A 156 -4.32 -16.23 4.73
N VAL A 157 -4.20 -15.40 5.75
CA VAL A 157 -4.90 -15.59 7.03
C VAL A 157 -5.57 -14.28 7.40
N VAL A 158 -6.82 -14.35 7.81
CA VAL A 158 -7.56 -13.25 8.44
C VAL A 158 -7.91 -13.67 9.85
N ASP A 159 -7.58 -12.84 10.82
CA ASP A 159 -7.83 -13.09 12.23
C ASP A 159 -8.70 -12.01 12.89
N SER A 160 -8.95 -12.19 14.19
CA SER A 160 -9.75 -11.27 15.00
C SER A 160 -11.23 -11.23 14.58
N ILE A 161 -11.84 -12.41 14.62
CA ILE A 161 -13.27 -12.66 14.36
C ILE A 161 -13.63 -12.27 12.91
N PRO A 162 -13.02 -12.93 11.92
CA PRO A 162 -13.37 -12.70 10.53
C PRO A 162 -14.80 -13.15 10.22
N VAL A 163 -15.42 -12.39 9.31
CA VAL A 163 -16.73 -12.70 8.73
C VAL A 163 -16.58 -12.84 7.23
N LEU A 164 -16.76 -14.04 6.71
CA LEU A 164 -16.85 -14.33 5.28
C LEU A 164 -18.29 -14.24 4.82
N ARG A 165 -18.54 -13.55 3.73
CA ARG A 165 -19.80 -13.56 2.98
C ARG A 165 -19.49 -13.97 1.55
N MET A 166 -20.13 -15.02 1.08
CA MET A 166 -19.93 -15.50 -0.29
C MET A 166 -21.23 -16.05 -0.88
N ARG A 167 -21.30 -16.04 -2.20
CA ARG A 167 -22.39 -16.65 -2.95
C ARG A 167 -21.84 -17.53 -4.06
N GLN A 168 -22.36 -18.72 -4.19
CA GLN A 168 -22.01 -19.62 -5.29
C GLN A 168 -23.09 -19.56 -6.38
N GLY A 169 -22.77 -18.93 -7.51
CA GLY A 169 -23.72 -18.71 -8.61
C GLY A 169 -24.99 -18.00 -8.14
N ASP A 170 -26.16 -18.50 -8.51
CA ASP A 170 -27.46 -17.95 -8.11
C ASP A 170 -27.95 -18.49 -6.74
N GLY A 171 -27.08 -19.17 -5.99
CA GLY A 171 -27.42 -19.75 -4.69
C GLY A 171 -27.63 -18.71 -3.59
N PRO A 172 -28.03 -19.16 -2.39
CA PRO A 172 -28.15 -18.27 -1.24
C PRO A 172 -26.80 -17.72 -0.80
N MET A 173 -26.84 -16.57 -0.12
CA MET A 173 -25.66 -16.01 0.55
C MET A 173 -25.26 -16.92 1.71
N THR A 174 -24.01 -17.35 1.72
CA THR A 174 -23.38 -18.06 2.83
C THR A 174 -22.63 -17.05 3.69
N ILE A 175 -22.82 -17.11 5.00
CA ILE A 175 -22.09 -16.30 5.98
C ILE A 175 -21.39 -17.27 6.92
N VAL A 176 -20.10 -17.04 7.15
CA VAL A 176 -19.30 -17.82 8.11
C VAL A 176 -18.57 -16.83 9.02
N GLU A 177 -18.71 -17.05 10.33
CA GLU A 177 -17.94 -16.36 11.36
C GLU A 177 -16.99 -17.36 12.03
N ALA A 178 -15.77 -16.93 12.40
CA ALA A 178 -14.79 -17.80 13.04
C ALA A 178 -13.79 -16.99 13.88
N ASP A 179 -12.95 -17.64 14.66
CA ASP A 179 -11.85 -16.95 15.35
C ASP A 179 -10.75 -16.53 14.37
N SER A 180 -10.50 -17.36 13.35
CA SER A 180 -9.60 -17.07 12.21
C SER A 180 -10.04 -17.83 10.96
N MET A 181 -9.62 -17.31 9.79
CA MET A 181 -9.82 -17.95 8.49
C MET A 181 -8.54 -17.98 7.71
N ALA A 182 -8.21 -19.14 7.15
CA ALA A 182 -7.11 -19.31 6.20
C ALA A 182 -7.68 -19.47 4.78
N PHE A 183 -7.00 -18.90 3.80
CA PHE A 183 -7.38 -18.92 2.40
C PHE A 183 -6.20 -19.43 1.59
N ASP A 184 -6.47 -20.30 0.62
CA ASP A 184 -5.53 -20.73 -0.39
C ASP A 184 -6.07 -20.26 -1.76
N ARG A 185 -5.43 -19.26 -2.31
CA ARG A 185 -5.84 -18.60 -3.55
C ARG A 185 -5.62 -19.50 -4.77
N GLU A 186 -4.55 -20.32 -4.76
CA GLU A 186 -4.26 -21.24 -5.86
C GLU A 186 -5.25 -22.41 -5.92
N GLN A 187 -5.64 -22.93 -4.76
CA GLN A 187 -6.60 -24.03 -4.67
C GLN A 187 -8.06 -23.54 -4.60
N GLY A 188 -8.30 -22.25 -4.45
CA GLY A 188 -9.63 -21.69 -4.28
C GLY A 188 -10.35 -22.23 -3.02
N SER A 189 -9.59 -22.55 -1.98
CA SER A 189 -10.10 -23.16 -0.76
C SER A 189 -9.97 -22.23 0.45
N SER A 190 -10.87 -22.41 1.43
CA SER A 190 -10.82 -21.68 2.70
C SER A 190 -11.12 -22.60 3.87
N ILE A 191 -10.48 -22.32 5.00
CA ILE A 191 -10.66 -23.06 6.26
C ILE A 191 -10.97 -22.05 7.36
N ALA A 192 -12.12 -22.23 8.00
CA ALA A 192 -12.49 -21.50 9.21
C ALA A 192 -12.04 -22.28 10.45
N VAL A 193 -11.47 -21.59 11.42
CA VAL A 193 -10.87 -22.20 12.63
C VAL A 193 -11.37 -21.49 13.88
N GLY A 194 -11.66 -22.28 14.93
CA GLY A 194 -12.16 -21.81 16.22
C GLY A 194 -13.67 -21.90 16.33
N ASN A 195 -14.31 -20.93 17.00
CA ASN A 195 -15.77 -20.90 17.13
C ASN A 195 -16.37 -20.54 15.77
N VAL A 196 -16.85 -21.54 15.03
CA VAL A 196 -17.40 -21.38 13.67
C VAL A 196 -18.92 -21.42 13.74
N ASP A 197 -19.57 -20.36 13.22
CA ASP A 197 -21.01 -20.20 13.05
C ASP A 197 -21.39 -19.98 11.58
#